data_e10b4249775268dbb64e6872ab46b2c3
#
_entry.id   e10b4249775268dbb64e6872ab46b2c3
#
_cell.length_a   1.000
_cell.length_b   1.000
_cell.length_c   1.000
_cell.angle_alpha   90.00
_cell.angle_beta   90.00
_cell.angle_gamma   90.00
#
_symmetry.space_group_name_H-M   'P 1'
#
loop_
_entity.id
_entity.type
_entity.pdbx_description
1 polymer ?
#
loop_
_entity_poly.entity_id
_entity_poly.type
_entity_poly.pdbx_seq_one_letter_code
_entity_poly.pdbx_strand_id
1 'polypeptide(L)'
;YKRQVTADGKKISGIPTVIGAGFSGTFSSIGIVIILGSLIGSVLEKTGAALKLADMVIKVVGKKRPELAIELMGWVVSIPVFCDSGFVILNPIRKALVKRTAVSSVAMTVALSAGLYISHVFIPPTPGPIAAASTLGVGDNLLLVMGLGVVCSIFPPVSYTHLRAHETL
;
A
#
# COMPACT_ATOMS: atom_id res chain seq x y z
N TYR A 1 26.72 -29.55 1.27
CA TYR A 1 26.68 -28.22 0.65
C TYR A 1 26.74 -28.40 -0.88
N LYS A 2 25.58 -28.41 -1.56
CA LYS A 2 25.52 -28.40 -3.00
C LYS A 2 26.01 -27.02 -3.48
N ARG A 3 27.03 -27.01 -4.34
CA ARG A 3 27.55 -25.80 -5.01
C ARG A 3 26.38 -25.12 -5.75
N GLN A 4 25.97 -23.96 -5.30
CA GLN A 4 25.01 -23.13 -6.04
C GLN A 4 25.76 -22.44 -7.19
N VAL A 5 25.16 -22.49 -8.37
CA VAL A 5 25.69 -21.89 -9.60
C VAL A 5 24.63 -20.87 -10.05
N THR A 6 25.07 -19.68 -10.43
CA THR A 6 24.19 -18.67 -11.05
C THR A 6 23.73 -19.14 -12.42
N ALA A 7 22.66 -18.54 -12.97
CA ALA A 7 22.16 -18.79 -14.32
C ALA A 7 23.27 -18.69 -15.40
N ASP A 8 24.30 -17.87 -15.14
CA ASP A 8 25.48 -17.69 -16.02
C ASP A 8 26.61 -18.69 -15.76
N GLY A 9 26.39 -19.76 -14.98
CA GLY A 9 27.37 -20.80 -14.71
C GLY A 9 28.48 -20.37 -13.73
N LYS A 10 28.42 -19.18 -13.12
CA LYS A 10 29.44 -18.67 -12.22
C LYS A 10 29.31 -19.30 -10.82
N LYS A 11 30.39 -19.86 -10.29
CA LYS A 11 30.42 -20.44 -8.94
C LYS A 11 30.22 -19.34 -7.89
N ILE A 12 29.16 -19.45 -7.09
CA ILE A 12 28.94 -18.55 -5.97
C ILE A 12 29.68 -19.09 -4.74
N SER A 13 30.70 -18.39 -4.30
CA SER A 13 31.50 -18.75 -3.16
C SER A 13 30.91 -18.15 -1.87
N GLY A 14 29.94 -18.87 -1.26
CA GLY A 14 29.45 -18.59 0.08
C GLY A 14 28.10 -17.85 0.17
N ILE A 15 27.41 -18.03 1.29
CA ILE A 15 26.11 -17.43 1.58
C ILE A 15 26.12 -15.90 1.51
N PRO A 16 27.13 -15.18 2.06
CA PRO A 16 27.17 -13.71 2.00
C PRO A 16 27.20 -13.17 0.58
N THR A 17 27.88 -13.85 -0.34
CA THR A 17 27.97 -13.44 -1.75
C THR A 17 26.63 -13.57 -2.46
N VAL A 18 25.86 -14.62 -2.16
CA VAL A 18 24.50 -14.82 -2.71
C VAL A 18 23.56 -13.73 -2.21
N ILE A 19 23.61 -13.45 -0.91
CA ILE A 19 22.79 -12.38 -0.30
C ILE A 19 23.18 -11.02 -0.90
N GLY A 20 24.46 -10.72 -1.00
CA GLY A 20 24.96 -9.48 -1.58
C GLY A 20 24.56 -9.30 -3.04
N ALA A 21 24.63 -10.35 -3.85
CA ALA A 21 24.22 -10.33 -5.25
C ALA A 21 22.71 -10.12 -5.39
N GLY A 22 21.90 -10.79 -4.57
CA GLY A 22 20.44 -10.60 -4.53
C GLY A 22 20.03 -9.18 -4.12
N PHE A 23 20.66 -8.66 -3.07
CA PHE A 23 20.45 -7.28 -2.64
C PHE A 23 20.84 -6.27 -3.71
N SER A 24 22.02 -6.41 -4.29
CA SER A 24 22.50 -5.51 -5.37
C SER A 24 21.59 -5.54 -6.59
N GLY A 25 21.13 -6.72 -7.01
CA GLY A 25 20.21 -6.86 -8.13
C GLY A 25 18.87 -6.16 -7.86
N THR A 26 18.28 -6.39 -6.70
CA THR A 26 17.03 -5.74 -6.30
C THR A 26 17.21 -4.22 -6.16
N PHE A 27 18.28 -3.78 -5.52
CA PHE A 27 18.56 -2.35 -5.35
C PHE A 27 18.75 -1.64 -6.69
N SER A 28 19.44 -2.25 -7.63
CA SER A 28 19.62 -1.70 -8.98
C SER A 28 18.31 -1.54 -9.73
N SER A 29 17.37 -2.47 -9.54
CA SER A 29 16.07 -2.47 -10.23
C SER A 29 15.09 -1.44 -9.67
N ILE A 30 14.94 -1.39 -8.34
CA ILE A 30 13.86 -0.64 -7.69
C ILE A 30 14.33 0.33 -6.59
N GLY A 31 15.63 0.35 -6.27
CA GLY A 31 16.18 1.14 -5.15
C GLY A 31 15.90 2.64 -5.27
N ILE A 32 16.08 3.22 -6.45
CA ILE A 32 15.82 4.65 -6.70
C ILE A 32 14.34 4.96 -6.46
N VAL A 33 13.43 4.08 -6.91
CA VAL A 33 11.99 4.29 -6.74
C VAL A 33 11.60 4.23 -5.26
N ILE A 34 12.19 3.32 -4.49
CA ILE A 34 11.97 3.23 -3.04
C ILE A 34 12.44 4.52 -2.34
N ILE A 35 13.63 5.01 -2.67
CA ILE A 35 14.17 6.23 -2.07
C ILE A 35 13.29 7.44 -2.42
N LEU A 36 12.97 7.64 -3.69
CA LEU A 36 12.14 8.77 -4.12
C LEU A 36 10.71 8.67 -3.55
N GLY A 37 10.13 7.48 -3.54
CA GLY A 37 8.82 7.23 -2.94
C GLY A 37 8.79 7.55 -1.44
N SER A 38 9.83 7.15 -0.70
CA SER A 38 9.99 7.49 0.72
C SER A 38 10.10 8.99 0.95
N LEU A 39 10.85 9.71 0.11
CA LEU A 39 10.97 11.16 0.19
C LEU A 39 9.64 11.86 -0.05
N ILE A 40 8.92 11.47 -1.10
CA ILE A 40 7.58 12.01 -1.42
C ILE A 40 6.61 11.73 -0.26
N GLY A 41 6.56 10.48 0.22
CA GLY A 41 5.74 10.11 1.37
C GLY A 41 6.04 10.95 2.61
N SER A 42 7.31 11.14 2.94
CA SER A 42 7.74 11.96 4.08
C SER A 42 7.37 13.45 3.93
N VAL A 43 7.46 13.99 2.73
CA VAL A 43 7.02 15.37 2.45
C VAL A 43 5.51 15.51 2.62
N LEU A 44 4.72 14.58 2.08
CA LEU A 44 3.27 14.59 2.21
C LEU A 44 2.81 14.43 3.67
N GLU A 45 3.54 13.63 4.46
CA GLU A 45 3.31 13.51 5.90
C GLU A 45 3.59 14.82 6.63
N LYS A 46 4.78 15.40 6.45
CA LYS A 46 5.21 16.64 7.14
C LYS A 46 4.40 17.87 6.74
N THR A 47 3.94 17.95 5.50
CA THR A 47 3.11 19.05 5.01
C THR A 47 1.64 18.95 5.42
N GLY A 48 1.21 17.82 5.97
CA GLY A 48 -0.19 17.54 6.28
C GLY A 48 -1.07 17.29 5.05
N ALA A 49 -0.47 17.15 3.86
CA ALA A 49 -1.21 16.90 2.64
C ALA A 49 -1.96 15.55 2.69
N ALA A 50 -1.40 14.54 3.34
CA ALA A 50 -2.04 13.25 3.57
C ALA A 50 -3.34 13.39 4.40
N LEU A 51 -3.34 14.24 5.43
CA LEU A 51 -4.54 14.55 6.22
C LEU A 51 -5.59 15.29 5.39
N LYS A 52 -5.16 16.18 4.50
CA LYS A 52 -6.07 16.94 3.62
C LYS A 52 -6.73 16.03 2.58
N LEU A 53 -6.00 15.04 2.05
CA LEU A 53 -6.57 13.99 1.21
C LEU A 53 -7.63 13.17 1.97
N ALA A 54 -7.33 12.78 3.20
CA ALA A 54 -8.26 12.07 4.06
C ALA A 54 -9.56 12.86 4.33
N ASP A 55 -9.45 14.16 4.63
CA ASP A 55 -10.60 15.04 4.82
C ASP A 55 -11.47 15.16 3.55
N MET A 56 -10.86 15.19 2.37
CA MET A 56 -11.60 15.20 1.11
C MET A 56 -12.42 13.92 0.92
N VAL A 57 -11.84 12.76 1.21
CA VAL A 57 -12.55 11.47 1.12
C VAL A 57 -13.74 11.42 2.08
N ILE A 58 -13.58 11.88 3.33
CA ILE A 58 -14.68 11.93 4.31
C ILE A 58 -15.83 12.82 3.82
N LYS A 59 -15.52 13.94 3.17
CA LYS A 59 -16.53 14.85 2.60
C LYS A 59 -17.34 14.21 1.47
N VAL A 60 -16.70 13.38 0.65
CA VAL A 60 -17.33 12.70 -0.50
C VAL A 60 -18.15 11.51 -0.05
N VAL A 61 -17.61 10.65 0.81
CA VAL A 61 -18.28 9.41 1.25
C VAL A 61 -19.40 9.70 2.27
N GLY A 62 -19.26 10.79 3.01
CA GLY A 62 -20.22 11.19 4.03
C GLY A 62 -20.10 10.40 5.33
N LYS A 63 -20.94 10.76 6.30
CA LYS A 63 -20.89 10.23 7.68
C LYS A 63 -21.73 8.97 7.90
N LYS A 64 -22.47 8.52 6.91
CA LYS A 64 -23.43 7.41 7.08
C LYS A 64 -22.77 6.03 7.17
N ARG A 65 -21.59 5.86 6.57
CA ARG A 65 -20.83 4.60 6.57
C ARG A 65 -19.40 4.88 6.98
N PRO A 66 -19.10 5.00 8.28
CA PRO A 66 -17.79 5.40 8.76
C PRO A 66 -16.69 4.39 8.46
N GLU A 67 -17.02 3.10 8.37
CA GLU A 67 -16.08 2.03 8.01
C GLU A 67 -15.61 2.16 6.56
N LEU A 68 -16.56 2.34 5.63
CA LEU A 68 -16.25 2.57 4.22
C LEU A 68 -15.46 3.87 4.03
N ALA A 69 -15.80 4.91 4.80
CA ALA A 69 -15.09 6.18 4.72
C ALA A 69 -13.63 6.05 5.14
N ILE A 70 -13.35 5.32 6.23
CA ILE A 70 -11.97 5.13 6.71
C ILE A 70 -11.18 4.18 5.81
N GLU A 71 -11.83 3.18 5.24
CA GLU A 71 -11.22 2.25 4.28
C GLU A 71 -10.80 2.97 2.99
N LEU A 72 -11.72 3.74 2.37
CA LEU A 72 -11.42 4.54 1.19
C LEU A 72 -10.39 5.65 1.47
N MET A 73 -10.41 6.23 2.65
CA MET A 73 -9.39 7.17 3.08
C MET A 73 -8.01 6.52 3.12
N GLY A 74 -7.90 5.32 3.71
CA GLY A 74 -6.68 4.53 3.69
C GLY A 74 -6.22 4.21 2.27
N TRP A 75 -7.14 3.78 1.42
CA TRP A 75 -6.88 3.46 0.02
C TRP A 75 -6.31 4.64 -0.77
N VAL A 76 -6.90 5.83 -0.66
CA VAL A 76 -6.42 7.04 -1.35
C VAL A 76 -5.07 7.51 -0.82
N VAL A 77 -4.92 7.54 0.52
CA VAL A 77 -3.71 8.08 1.16
C VAL A 77 -2.51 7.15 0.94
N SER A 78 -2.71 5.84 0.85
CA SER A 78 -1.61 4.90 0.64
C SER A 78 -1.07 4.87 -0.79
N ILE A 79 -1.70 5.52 -1.75
CA ILE A 79 -1.14 5.63 -3.10
C ILE A 79 0.21 6.37 -3.07
N PRO A 80 0.30 7.60 -2.52
CA PRO A 80 1.57 8.33 -2.43
C PRO A 80 2.35 8.08 -1.13
N VAL A 81 1.77 7.41 -0.13
CA VAL A 81 2.37 7.20 1.20
C VAL A 81 2.43 5.71 1.51
N PHE A 82 3.52 5.25 2.09
CA PHE A 82 3.62 3.85 2.53
C PHE A 82 2.54 3.53 3.59
N CYS A 83 2.02 2.30 3.54
CA CYS A 83 0.93 1.87 4.42
C CYS A 83 1.24 2.06 5.92
N ASP A 84 2.48 1.85 6.33
CA ASP A 84 2.92 2.01 7.73
C ASP A 84 2.80 3.45 8.19
N SER A 85 3.37 4.40 7.43
CA SER A 85 3.27 5.84 7.68
C SER A 85 1.82 6.31 7.57
N GLY A 86 1.09 5.84 6.57
CA GLY A 86 -0.33 6.14 6.38
C GLY A 86 -1.17 5.73 7.60
N PHE A 87 -0.90 4.57 8.19
CA PHE A 87 -1.59 4.12 9.39
C PHE A 87 -1.33 5.05 10.59
N VAL A 88 -0.08 5.44 10.81
CA VAL A 88 0.28 6.35 11.91
C VAL A 88 -0.41 7.71 11.74
N ILE A 89 -0.38 8.27 10.52
CA ILE A 89 -0.98 9.58 10.20
C ILE A 89 -2.51 9.56 10.39
N LEU A 90 -3.18 8.49 9.95
CA LEU A 90 -4.63 8.38 9.95
C LEU A 90 -5.22 7.83 11.26
N ASN A 91 -4.40 7.26 12.14
CA ASN A 91 -4.85 6.71 13.42
C ASN A 91 -5.58 7.72 14.33
N PRO A 92 -5.17 9.01 14.45
CA PRO A 92 -5.95 10.01 15.18
C PRO A 92 -7.35 10.21 14.61
N ILE A 93 -7.50 10.22 13.29
CA ILE A 93 -8.81 10.35 12.61
C ILE A 93 -9.66 9.11 12.91
N ARG A 94 -9.08 7.92 12.79
CA ARG A 94 -9.74 6.66 13.17
C ARG A 94 -10.27 6.71 14.60
N LYS A 95 -9.44 7.10 15.56
CA LYS A 95 -9.84 7.24 16.97
C LYS A 95 -10.98 8.25 17.15
N ALA A 96 -10.95 9.37 16.44
CA ALA A 96 -12.00 10.39 16.49
C ALA A 96 -13.32 9.87 15.89
N LEU A 97 -13.27 9.08 14.83
CA LEU A 97 -14.46 8.46 14.23
C LEU A 97 -15.06 7.40 15.16
N VAL A 98 -14.26 6.54 15.77
CA VAL A 98 -14.73 5.56 16.77
C VAL A 98 -15.49 6.23 17.92
N LYS A 99 -15.01 7.38 18.42
CA LYS A 99 -15.70 8.13 19.48
C LYS A 99 -17.05 8.73 19.07
N ARG A 100 -17.24 8.95 17.76
CA ARG A 100 -18.44 9.62 17.21
C ARG A 100 -19.45 8.65 16.61
N THR A 101 -19.08 7.38 16.47
CA THR A 101 -19.89 6.35 15.83
C THR A 101 -20.05 5.17 16.78
N ALA A 102 -21.07 4.37 16.58
CA ALA A 102 -21.28 3.13 17.34
C ALA A 102 -20.40 1.96 16.87
N VAL A 103 -19.51 2.19 15.90
CA VAL A 103 -18.66 1.15 15.30
C VAL A 103 -17.49 0.80 16.22
N SER A 104 -17.18 -0.49 16.33
CA SER A 104 -16.08 -0.97 17.17
C SER A 104 -14.71 -0.45 16.71
N SER A 105 -13.81 -0.22 17.67
CA SER A 105 -12.43 0.22 17.37
C SER A 105 -11.68 -0.81 16.52
N VAL A 106 -11.94 -2.11 16.73
CA VAL A 106 -11.33 -3.20 15.95
C VAL A 106 -11.74 -3.11 14.49
N ALA A 107 -13.03 -2.96 14.24
CA ALA A 107 -13.59 -2.83 12.92
C ALA A 107 -12.99 -1.67 12.11
N MET A 108 -12.92 -0.51 12.74
CA MET A 108 -12.31 0.69 12.14
C MET A 108 -10.80 0.53 11.90
N THR A 109 -10.11 -0.24 12.76
CA THR A 109 -8.70 -0.56 12.56
C THR A 109 -8.50 -1.46 11.36
N VAL A 110 -9.29 -2.52 11.26
CA VAL A 110 -9.22 -3.47 10.14
C VAL A 110 -9.59 -2.79 8.82
N ALA A 111 -10.64 -1.96 8.79
CA ALA A 111 -11.03 -1.22 7.61
C ALA A 111 -9.92 -0.25 7.14
N LEU A 112 -9.31 0.52 8.06
CA LEU A 112 -8.19 1.38 7.72
C LEU A 112 -7.00 0.59 7.18
N SER A 113 -6.61 -0.49 7.87
CA SER A 113 -5.48 -1.32 7.46
C SER A 113 -5.73 -1.98 6.10
N ALA A 114 -6.95 -2.46 5.84
CA ALA A 114 -7.33 -3.05 4.57
C ALA A 114 -7.19 -2.04 3.42
N GLY A 115 -7.75 -0.84 3.58
CA GLY A 115 -7.64 0.22 2.58
C GLY A 115 -6.19 0.59 2.26
N LEU A 116 -5.38 0.82 3.29
CA LEU A 116 -3.95 1.13 3.16
C LEU A 116 -3.19 0.02 2.44
N TYR A 117 -3.41 -1.23 2.85
CA TYR A 117 -2.66 -2.37 2.35
C TYR A 117 -3.04 -2.72 0.91
N ILE A 118 -4.32 -2.65 0.56
CA ILE A 118 -4.79 -2.96 -0.78
C ILE A 118 -4.15 -2.02 -1.81
N SER A 119 -4.20 -0.71 -1.61
CA SER A 119 -3.56 0.22 -2.55
C SER A 119 -2.04 0.06 -2.57
N HIS A 120 -1.41 -0.21 -1.42
CA HIS A 120 0.03 -0.44 -1.33
C HIS A 120 0.49 -1.66 -2.14
N VAL A 121 -0.32 -2.72 -2.20
CA VAL A 121 0.02 -3.96 -2.92
C VAL A 121 -0.27 -3.87 -4.41
N PHE A 122 -1.31 -3.13 -4.82
CA PHE A 122 -1.76 -3.12 -6.20
C PHE A 122 -1.31 -1.90 -7.01
N ILE A 123 -1.06 -0.76 -6.36
CA ILE A 123 -0.89 0.51 -7.09
C ILE A 123 0.55 1.02 -6.97
N PRO A 124 1.29 1.19 -8.10
CA PRO A 124 2.53 1.98 -8.10
C PRO A 124 2.28 3.41 -7.58
N PRO A 125 3.27 4.08 -6.96
CA PRO A 125 4.71 3.84 -7.01
C PRO A 125 5.28 2.97 -5.87
N THR A 126 4.46 2.17 -5.20
CA THR A 126 4.97 1.25 -4.17
C THR A 126 5.89 0.18 -4.77
N PRO A 127 6.91 -0.29 -4.03
CA PRO A 127 7.96 -1.15 -4.59
C PRO A 127 7.44 -2.52 -5.05
N GLY A 128 6.41 -3.07 -4.41
CA GLY A 128 5.84 -4.38 -4.76
C GLY A 128 5.32 -4.45 -6.20
N PRO A 129 4.35 -3.61 -6.59
CA PRO A 129 3.84 -3.56 -7.95
C PRO A 129 4.91 -3.26 -9.00
N ILE A 130 5.90 -2.41 -8.68
CA ILE A 130 6.99 -2.10 -9.62
C ILE A 130 7.90 -3.31 -9.83
N ALA A 131 8.25 -4.02 -8.77
CA ALA A 131 9.04 -5.25 -8.87
C ALA A 131 8.30 -6.32 -9.67
N ALA A 132 7.00 -6.50 -9.43
CA ALA A 132 6.16 -7.41 -10.19
C ALA A 132 6.09 -7.03 -11.67
N ALA A 133 5.86 -5.75 -11.98
CA ALA A 133 5.83 -5.23 -13.35
C ALA A 133 7.16 -5.46 -14.09
N SER A 134 8.28 -5.22 -13.42
CA SER A 134 9.62 -5.48 -13.95
C SER A 134 9.82 -6.98 -14.26
N THR A 135 9.40 -7.85 -13.34
CA THR A 135 9.52 -9.31 -13.52
C THR A 135 8.66 -9.83 -14.67
N LEU A 136 7.48 -9.24 -14.87
CA LEU A 136 6.55 -9.58 -15.95
C LEU A 136 6.91 -8.93 -17.30
N GLY A 137 7.97 -8.12 -17.36
CA GLY A 137 8.39 -7.44 -18.59
C GLY A 137 7.46 -6.28 -19.02
N VAL A 138 6.61 -5.77 -18.12
CA VAL A 138 5.70 -4.63 -18.38
C VAL A 138 6.11 -3.36 -17.62
N GLY A 139 7.32 -3.33 -17.07
CA GLY A 139 7.84 -2.20 -16.29
C GLY A 139 7.91 -0.88 -17.07
N ASP A 140 8.07 -0.94 -18.40
CA ASP A 140 8.10 0.26 -19.25
C ASP A 140 6.72 0.93 -19.39
N ASN A 141 5.64 0.21 -19.09
CA ASN A 141 4.26 0.69 -19.15
C ASN A 141 3.65 0.93 -17.78
N LEU A 142 4.30 1.73 -16.94
CA LEU A 142 3.90 1.96 -15.55
C LEU A 142 2.48 2.52 -15.42
N LEU A 143 2.02 3.34 -16.36
CA LEU A 143 0.64 3.85 -16.39
C LEU A 143 -0.39 2.74 -16.57
N LEU A 144 -0.09 1.75 -17.41
CA LEU A 144 -0.95 0.57 -17.58
C LEU A 144 -1.01 -0.24 -16.28
N VAL A 145 0.12 -0.45 -15.63
CA VAL A 145 0.20 -1.15 -14.33
C VAL A 145 -0.59 -0.40 -13.26
N MET A 146 -0.48 0.93 -13.21
CA MET A 146 -1.28 1.78 -12.32
C MET A 146 -2.79 1.63 -12.59
N GLY A 147 -3.19 1.75 -13.85
CA GLY A 147 -4.61 1.63 -14.24
C GLY A 147 -5.21 0.27 -13.86
N LEU A 148 -4.52 -0.82 -14.16
CA LEU A 148 -4.93 -2.16 -13.77
C LEU A 148 -4.93 -2.33 -12.25
N GLY A 149 -3.92 -1.81 -11.57
CA GLY A 149 -3.83 -1.82 -10.10
C GLY A 149 -5.01 -1.11 -9.45
N VAL A 150 -5.40 0.06 -9.95
CA VAL A 150 -6.58 0.79 -9.47
C VAL A 150 -7.85 -0.05 -9.67
N VAL A 151 -8.05 -0.60 -10.87
CA VAL A 151 -9.24 -1.44 -11.16
C VAL A 151 -9.28 -2.67 -10.24
N CYS A 152 -8.19 -3.41 -10.11
CA CYS A 152 -8.12 -4.58 -9.24
C CYS A 152 -8.30 -4.21 -7.75
N SER A 153 -7.81 -3.06 -7.32
CA SER A 153 -7.89 -2.62 -5.94
C SER A 153 -9.27 -2.14 -5.48
N ILE A 154 -10.22 -1.94 -6.39
CA ILE A 154 -11.61 -1.55 -6.03
C ILE A 154 -12.42 -2.74 -5.51
N PHE A 155 -12.17 -3.96 -5.99
CA PHE A 155 -12.93 -5.14 -5.61
C PHE A 155 -12.82 -5.53 -4.12
N PRO A 156 -11.62 -5.61 -3.52
CA PRO A 156 -11.48 -6.03 -2.12
C PRO A 156 -12.19 -5.13 -1.09
N PRO A 157 -12.12 -3.79 -1.17
CA PRO A 157 -12.85 -2.90 -0.26
C PRO A 157 -14.37 -3.11 -0.33
N VAL A 158 -14.90 -3.25 -1.54
CA VAL A 158 -16.33 -3.49 -1.76
C VAL A 158 -16.75 -4.84 -1.18
N SER A 159 -15.96 -5.89 -1.37
CA SER A 159 -16.25 -7.22 -0.83
C SER A 159 -16.22 -7.24 0.70
N TYR A 160 -15.23 -6.57 1.33
CA TYR A 160 -15.10 -6.51 2.78
C TYR A 160 -16.29 -5.80 3.43
N THR A 161 -16.69 -4.65 2.90
CA THR A 161 -17.84 -3.90 3.43
C THR A 161 -19.16 -4.64 3.21
N HIS A 162 -19.28 -5.45 2.14
CA HIS A 162 -20.47 -6.23 1.84
C HIS A 162 -20.60 -7.45 2.76
N LEU A 163 -19.52 -8.19 2.97
CA LEU A 163 -19.51 -9.35 3.89
C LEU A 163 -19.88 -8.94 5.30
N ARG A 164 -19.39 -7.80 5.79
CA ARG A 164 -19.68 -7.34 7.13
C ARG A 164 -21.12 -6.83 7.31
N ALA A 165 -21.75 -6.31 6.27
CA ALA A 165 -23.15 -5.94 6.33
C ALA A 165 -24.07 -7.16 6.58
N HIS A 166 -23.60 -8.37 6.25
CA HIS A 166 -24.31 -9.62 6.53
C HIS A 166 -24.06 -10.19 7.93
N GLU A 167 -22.94 -9.83 8.59
CA GLU A 167 -22.65 -10.31 9.95
C GLU A 167 -23.32 -9.48 11.05
N THR A 168 -23.86 -8.33 10.72
CA THR A 168 -24.56 -7.42 11.66
C THR A 168 -26.08 -7.57 11.66
N LEU A 169 -26.62 -8.55 10.93
CA LEU A 169 -28.03 -8.98 10.97
C LEU A 169 -28.17 -10.28 11.79
#